data_80e00797ad1cb393976ebad67796c39f
#
_entry.id   80e00797ad1cb393976ebad67796c39f
#
_cell.length_a   1.000
_cell.length_b   1.000
_cell.length_c   1.000
_cell.angle_alpha   90.00
_cell.angle_beta   90.00
_cell.angle_gamma   90.00
#
_symmetry.space_group_name_H-M   'P 1'
#
loop_
_entity.id
_entity.type
_entity.pdbx_description
1 polymer ?
#
loop_
_entity_poly.entity_id
_entity_poly.type
_entity_poly.pdbx_seq_one_letter_code
_entity_poly.pdbx_strand_id
1 'polypeptide(L)'
;SNKEISKMIESKGYSKEVVTADSSEPKSIDEIKRRGIFRIRPARKGKDSILNGIQFIQQFKLVIHPNCTQFRVELENYTWKKDKSTGEYINVPSDTYNHGIDAFRYSLSEIQRNMKKKIRATSRIY
;
A
#
# COMPACT_ATOMS: atom_id res chain seq x y z
N SER A 1 -15.81 4.46 11.58
CA SER A 1 -15.35 5.76 12.09
C SER A 1 -13.85 5.73 12.39
N ASN A 2 -13.24 6.88 12.50
CA ASN A 2 -11.83 7.01 12.86
C ASN A 2 -11.55 6.49 14.28
N LYS A 3 -12.55 6.59 15.15
CA LYS A 3 -12.50 6.01 16.51
C LYS A 3 -12.38 4.48 16.46
N GLU A 4 -13.18 3.83 15.63
CA GLU A 4 -13.15 2.39 15.45
C GLU A 4 -11.85 1.92 14.82
N ILE A 5 -11.34 2.65 13.83
CA ILE A 5 -10.03 2.36 13.22
C ILE A 5 -8.92 2.44 14.26
N SER A 6 -8.91 3.50 15.06
CA SER A 6 -7.90 3.67 16.12
C SER A 6 -7.94 2.54 17.16
N LYS A 7 -9.14 2.16 17.58
CA LYS A 7 -9.33 1.02 18.50
C LYS A 7 -8.88 -0.31 17.89
N MET A 8 -9.14 -0.52 16.61
CA MET A 8 -8.70 -1.72 15.91
C MET A 8 -7.17 -1.81 15.86
N ILE A 9 -6.51 -0.71 15.51
CA ILE A 9 -5.04 -0.66 15.46
C ILE A 9 -4.45 -0.94 16.85
N GLU A 10 -5.01 -0.33 17.88
CA GLU A 10 -4.60 -0.54 19.27
C GLU A 10 -4.81 -2.00 19.71
N SER A 11 -5.99 -2.57 19.44
CA SER A 11 -6.30 -3.94 19.83
C SER A 11 -5.41 -4.98 19.19
N LYS A 12 -4.83 -4.67 18.03
CA LYS A 12 -3.85 -5.52 17.34
C LYS A 12 -2.41 -5.30 17.81
N GLY A 13 -2.19 -4.38 18.74
CA GLY A 13 -0.87 -4.10 19.29
C GLY A 13 0.01 -3.20 18.42
N TYR A 14 -0.58 -2.47 17.47
CA TYR A 14 0.17 -1.65 16.50
C TYR A 14 0.16 -0.15 16.79
N SER A 15 -0.32 0.28 17.98
CA SER A 15 -0.43 1.70 18.29
C SER A 15 0.89 2.47 18.28
N LYS A 16 2.01 1.78 18.49
CA LYS A 16 3.36 2.37 18.50
C LYS A 16 4.11 2.17 17.18
N GLU A 17 3.53 1.43 16.25
CA GLU A 17 4.15 1.15 14.96
C GLU A 17 3.88 2.27 13.95
N VAL A 18 4.70 2.32 12.92
CA VAL A 18 4.44 3.19 11.79
C VAL A 18 3.23 2.65 11.04
N VAL A 19 2.21 3.49 10.87
CA VAL A 19 1.00 3.18 10.12
C VAL A 19 0.95 4.09 8.91
N THR A 20 0.91 3.52 7.72
CA THR A 20 0.79 4.29 6.48
C THR A 20 -0.64 4.22 5.99
N ALA A 21 -1.28 5.37 5.85
CA ALA A 21 -2.68 5.49 5.44
C ALA A 21 -2.81 6.13 4.06
N ASP A 22 -3.93 5.89 3.40
CA ASP A 22 -4.26 6.62 2.18
C ASP A 22 -4.25 8.12 2.46
N SER A 23 -3.60 8.88 1.60
CA SER A 23 -3.43 10.34 1.75
C SER A 23 -4.64 11.16 1.33
N SER A 24 -5.70 10.54 0.82
CA SER A 24 -6.88 11.26 0.32
C SER A 24 -7.70 11.97 1.40
N GLU A 25 -7.56 11.57 2.65
CA GLU A 25 -8.29 12.15 3.78
C GLU A 25 -7.38 12.61 4.93
N PRO A 26 -6.69 13.76 4.77
CA PRO A 26 -5.72 14.24 5.78
C PRO A 26 -6.37 14.49 7.15
N LYS A 27 -7.62 14.92 7.19
CA LYS A 27 -8.35 15.13 8.46
C LYS A 27 -8.52 13.84 9.25
N SER A 28 -8.79 12.73 8.57
CA SER A 28 -8.91 11.41 9.20
C SER A 28 -7.58 10.96 9.79
N ILE A 29 -6.49 11.18 9.07
CA ILE A 29 -5.14 10.88 9.56
C ILE A 29 -4.83 11.68 10.82
N ASP A 30 -5.11 12.97 10.82
CA ASP A 30 -4.90 13.84 11.99
C ASP A 30 -5.73 13.40 13.20
N GLU A 31 -6.98 13.02 12.97
CA GLU A 31 -7.86 12.53 14.05
C GLU A 31 -7.35 11.21 14.64
N ILE A 32 -6.97 10.26 13.81
CA ILE A 32 -6.42 8.97 14.24
C ILE A 32 -5.13 9.19 15.03
N LYS A 33 -4.29 10.12 14.58
CA LYS A 33 -3.06 10.50 15.31
C LYS A 33 -3.37 11.02 16.71
N ARG A 34 -4.34 11.93 16.82
CA ARG A 34 -4.77 12.50 18.11
C ARG A 34 -5.39 11.44 19.05
N ARG A 35 -5.90 10.36 18.50
CA ARG A 35 -6.45 9.23 19.26
C ARG A 35 -5.38 8.25 19.77
N GLY A 36 -4.11 8.54 19.56
CA GLY A 36 -3.01 7.76 20.13
C GLY A 36 -2.20 6.96 19.14
N ILE A 37 -2.51 7.03 17.84
CA ILE A 37 -1.72 6.39 16.79
C ILE A 37 -0.72 7.42 16.25
N PHE A 38 0.30 7.72 17.06
CA PHE A 38 1.18 8.86 16.84
C PHE A 38 2.08 8.75 15.61
N ARG A 39 2.36 7.54 15.16
CA ARG A 39 3.23 7.29 14.01
C ARG A 39 2.46 7.03 12.72
N ILE A 40 1.18 7.41 12.68
CA ILE A 40 0.41 7.38 11.43
C ILE A 40 0.88 8.51 10.51
N ARG A 41 0.98 8.20 9.23
CA ARG A 41 1.39 9.15 8.21
C ARG A 41 0.71 8.85 6.88
N PRO A 42 0.58 9.86 6.01
CA PRO A 42 0.01 9.65 4.68
C PRO A 42 0.95 8.84 3.79
N ALA A 43 0.38 8.01 2.95
CA ALA A 43 1.10 7.36 1.87
C ALA A 43 1.63 8.42 0.90
N ARG A 44 2.84 8.23 0.39
CA ARG A 44 3.39 9.06 -0.66
C ARG A 44 2.86 8.60 -2.01
N LYS A 45 2.23 9.52 -2.70
CA LYS A 45 1.72 9.30 -4.06
C LYS A 45 2.53 10.17 -5.01
N GLY A 46 2.93 9.61 -6.13
CA GLY A 46 3.61 10.31 -7.19
C GLY A 46 3.21 9.73 -8.53
N LYS A 47 3.75 10.28 -9.59
CA LYS A 47 3.54 9.77 -10.94
C LYS A 47 3.96 8.30 -11.01
N ASP A 48 3.09 7.47 -11.59
CA ASP A 48 3.30 6.03 -11.77
C ASP A 48 3.53 5.24 -10.45
N SER A 49 3.14 5.79 -9.30
CA SER A 49 3.35 5.13 -8.01
C SER A 49 2.64 3.78 -7.89
N ILE A 50 1.47 3.63 -8.50
CA ILE A 50 0.74 2.36 -8.51
C ILE A 50 1.51 1.32 -9.30
N LEU A 51 1.89 1.64 -10.53
CA LEU A 51 2.62 0.72 -11.40
C LEU A 51 3.98 0.35 -10.81
N ASN A 52 4.74 1.33 -10.34
CA ASN A 52 6.05 1.10 -9.71
C ASN A 52 5.94 0.26 -8.44
N GLY A 53 4.90 0.47 -7.64
CA GLY A 53 4.64 -0.31 -6.43
C GLY A 53 4.30 -1.76 -6.75
N ILE A 54 3.47 -2.00 -7.78
CA ILE A 54 3.15 -3.35 -8.25
C ILE A 54 4.39 -4.06 -8.76
N GLN A 55 5.21 -3.40 -9.57
CA GLN A 55 6.46 -3.96 -10.08
C GLN A 55 7.44 -4.30 -8.96
N PHE A 56 7.49 -3.48 -7.92
CA PHE A 56 8.28 -3.78 -6.73
C PHE A 56 7.81 -5.05 -6.01
N ILE A 57 6.50 -5.17 -5.79
CA ILE A 57 5.89 -6.34 -5.14
C ILE A 57 6.17 -7.62 -5.94
N GLN A 58 6.11 -7.55 -7.26
CA GLN A 58 6.34 -8.70 -8.15
C GLN A 58 7.77 -9.28 -8.09
N GLN A 59 8.71 -8.56 -7.51
CA GLN A 59 10.07 -9.07 -7.31
C GLN A 59 10.18 -10.07 -6.15
N PHE A 60 9.14 -10.20 -5.34
CA PHE A 60 9.17 -11.00 -4.11
C PHE A 60 8.19 -12.17 -4.20
N LYS A 61 8.53 -13.24 -3.50
CA LYS A 61 7.58 -14.30 -3.21
C LYS A 61 6.65 -13.84 -2.08
N LEU A 62 5.36 -13.79 -2.36
CA LEU A 62 4.37 -13.43 -1.34
C LEU A 62 3.91 -14.69 -0.60
N VAL A 63 3.97 -14.64 0.71
CA VAL A 63 3.42 -15.68 1.59
C VAL A 63 2.22 -15.11 2.31
N ILE A 64 1.03 -15.62 1.98
CA ILE A 64 -0.24 -15.10 2.48
C ILE A 64 -0.77 -16.04 3.56
N HIS A 65 -1.01 -15.49 4.76
CA HIS A 65 -1.59 -16.27 5.84
C HIS A 65 -3.00 -16.77 5.45
N PRO A 66 -3.37 -18.02 5.78
CA PRO A 66 -4.68 -18.58 5.41
C PRO A 66 -5.89 -17.76 5.87
N ASN A 67 -5.76 -17.02 6.96
CA ASN A 67 -6.83 -16.16 7.48
C ASN A 67 -7.02 -14.86 6.65
N CYS A 68 -6.08 -14.51 5.78
CA CYS A 68 -6.17 -13.34 4.91
C CYS A 68 -6.99 -13.64 3.64
N THR A 69 -8.23 -14.08 3.82
CA THR A 69 -9.08 -14.57 2.72
C THR A 69 -9.45 -13.47 1.72
N GLN A 70 -9.76 -12.29 2.19
CA GLN A 70 -10.11 -11.15 1.31
C GLN A 70 -8.92 -10.70 0.48
N PHE A 71 -7.75 -10.62 1.08
CA PHE A 71 -6.53 -10.25 0.35
C PHE A 71 -6.18 -11.28 -0.73
N ARG A 72 -6.37 -12.54 -0.42
CA ARG A 72 -6.20 -13.62 -1.40
C ARG A 72 -7.13 -13.47 -2.60
N VAL A 73 -8.41 -13.16 -2.35
CA VAL A 73 -9.39 -12.92 -3.43
C VAL A 73 -8.95 -11.74 -4.31
N GLU A 74 -8.47 -10.67 -3.71
CA GLU A 74 -7.97 -9.53 -4.46
C GLU A 74 -6.77 -9.92 -5.34
N LEU A 75 -5.79 -10.63 -4.79
CA LEU A 75 -4.62 -11.07 -5.55
C LEU A 75 -4.98 -12.00 -6.73
N GLU A 76 -5.99 -12.84 -6.57
CA GLU A 76 -6.46 -13.74 -7.61
C GLU A 76 -7.21 -13.03 -8.74
N ASN A 77 -7.79 -11.85 -8.46
CA ASN A 77 -8.64 -11.12 -9.40
C ASN A 77 -8.05 -9.80 -9.89
N TYR A 78 -6.98 -9.33 -9.29
CA TYR A 78 -6.35 -8.07 -9.67
C TYR A 78 -5.67 -8.19 -11.03
N THR A 79 -6.00 -7.29 -11.94
CA THR A 79 -5.53 -7.36 -13.33
C THR A 79 -5.46 -5.98 -13.96
N TRP A 80 -5.02 -5.93 -15.20
CA TRP A 80 -5.04 -4.72 -16.01
C TRP A 80 -6.47 -4.35 -16.41
N LYS A 81 -6.71 -3.07 -16.63
CA LYS A 81 -7.97 -2.60 -17.23
C LYS A 81 -8.10 -3.08 -18.66
N LYS A 82 -9.34 -3.30 -19.08
CA LYS A 82 -9.67 -3.55 -20.48
C LYS A 82 -10.14 -2.26 -21.16
N ASP A 83 -9.69 -2.03 -22.37
CA ASP A 83 -10.26 -1.00 -23.24
C ASP A 83 -11.69 -1.38 -23.60
N LYS A 84 -12.65 -0.48 -23.38
CA LYS A 84 -14.08 -0.74 -23.62
C LYS A 84 -14.40 -0.90 -25.11
N SER A 85 -13.63 -0.27 -25.99
CA SER A 85 -13.87 -0.29 -27.44
C SER A 85 -13.25 -1.51 -28.11
N THR A 86 -12.07 -1.96 -27.66
CA THR A 86 -11.34 -3.08 -28.28
C THR A 86 -11.45 -4.38 -27.51
N GLY A 87 -11.79 -4.33 -26.21
CA GLY A 87 -11.80 -5.49 -25.32
C GLY A 87 -10.40 -5.97 -24.93
N GLU A 88 -9.36 -5.30 -25.38
CA GLU A 88 -7.96 -5.63 -25.06
C GLU A 88 -7.52 -5.05 -23.74
N TYR A 89 -6.55 -5.70 -23.07
CA TYR A 89 -5.94 -5.17 -21.86
C TYR A 89 -5.03 -4.00 -22.21
N ILE A 90 -5.13 -2.94 -21.41
CA ILE A 90 -4.23 -1.78 -21.48
C ILE A 90 -3.28 -1.79 -20.29
N ASN A 91 -2.17 -1.08 -20.41
CA ASN A 91 -1.14 -1.05 -19.36
C ASN A 91 -1.51 -0.10 -18.20
N VAL A 92 -2.73 -0.25 -17.69
CA VAL A 92 -3.27 0.50 -16.57
C VAL A 92 -3.85 -0.48 -15.55
N PRO A 93 -3.41 -0.46 -14.29
CA PRO A 93 -3.96 -1.34 -13.26
C PRO A 93 -5.43 -1.12 -13.01
N SER A 94 -6.15 -2.20 -12.70
CA SER A 94 -7.57 -2.15 -12.36
C SER A 94 -7.82 -1.31 -11.10
N ASP A 95 -8.98 -0.67 -11.02
CA ASP A 95 -9.49 0.00 -9.83
C ASP A 95 -10.52 -0.84 -9.06
N THR A 96 -10.63 -2.12 -9.39
CA THR A 96 -11.40 -3.12 -8.64
C THR A 96 -10.46 -4.15 -8.00
N TYR A 97 -10.90 -4.79 -6.92
CA TYR A 97 -10.09 -5.74 -6.15
C TYR A 97 -8.75 -5.16 -5.68
N ASN A 98 -8.74 -3.89 -5.28
CA ASN A 98 -7.49 -3.18 -5.02
C ASN A 98 -7.33 -2.63 -3.59
N HIS A 99 -8.33 -2.79 -2.71
CA HIS A 99 -8.29 -2.17 -1.38
C HIS A 99 -7.15 -2.67 -0.50
N GLY A 100 -7.05 -3.99 -0.34
CA GLY A 100 -5.95 -4.61 0.41
C GLY A 100 -4.62 -4.50 -0.31
N ILE A 101 -4.64 -4.58 -1.64
CA ILE A 101 -3.43 -4.41 -2.47
C ILE A 101 -2.89 -2.98 -2.34
N ASP A 102 -3.74 -1.98 -2.35
CA ASP A 102 -3.33 -0.58 -2.14
C ASP A 102 -2.71 -0.39 -0.74
N ALA A 103 -3.36 -0.91 0.28
CA ALA A 103 -2.84 -0.86 1.65
C ALA A 103 -1.48 -1.56 1.77
N PHE A 104 -1.34 -2.72 1.15
CA PHE A 104 -0.09 -3.47 1.11
C PHE A 104 1.01 -2.68 0.39
N ARG A 105 0.70 -2.12 -0.76
CA ARG A 105 1.62 -1.27 -1.53
C ARG A 105 2.06 -0.06 -0.72
N TYR A 106 1.15 0.61 -0.01
CA TYR A 106 1.48 1.74 0.86
C TYR A 106 2.43 1.32 2.00
N SER A 107 2.19 0.17 2.61
CA SER A 107 3.03 -0.34 3.69
C SER A 107 4.47 -0.60 3.26
N LEU A 108 4.69 -0.94 1.99
CA LEU A 108 6.00 -1.24 1.43
C LEU A 108 6.71 -0.02 0.83
N SER A 109 6.05 1.12 0.72
CA SER A 109 6.58 2.30 0.04
C SER A 109 7.89 2.81 0.64
N GLU A 110 8.03 2.78 1.96
CA GLU A 110 9.27 3.19 2.64
C GLU A 110 10.41 2.20 2.41
N ILE A 111 10.11 0.91 2.43
CA ILE A 111 11.10 -0.14 2.13
C ILE A 111 11.61 0.02 0.70
N GLN A 112 10.72 0.24 -0.25
CA GLN A 112 11.06 0.49 -1.64
C GLN A 112 11.98 1.71 -1.79
N ARG A 113 11.64 2.80 -1.13
CA ARG A 113 12.44 4.04 -1.14
C ARG A 113 13.83 3.83 -0.53
N ASN A 114 13.91 3.16 0.59
CA ASN A 114 15.17 2.88 1.28
C ASN A 114 16.08 1.99 0.45
N MET A 115 15.54 1.00 -0.24
CA MET A 115 16.28 0.15 -1.17
C MET A 115 16.85 0.96 -2.34
N LYS A 116 16.07 1.85 -2.94
CA LYS A 116 16.54 2.74 -4.02
C LYS A 116 17.69 3.66 -3.56
N LYS A 117 17.58 4.24 -2.36
CA LYS A 117 18.66 5.06 -1.78
C LYS A 117 19.94 4.26 -1.56
N LYS A 118 19.82 3.04 -1.07
CA LYS A 118 20.95 2.14 -0.82
C LYS A 118 21.67 1.77 -2.12
N ILE A 119 20.94 1.47 -3.18
CA ILE A 119 21.50 1.17 -4.51
C ILE A 119 22.25 2.39 -5.06
N ARG A 120 21.67 3.60 -4.96
CA ARG A 120 22.32 4.84 -5.39
C ARG A 120 23.63 5.12 -4.64
N ALA A 121 23.64 4.91 -3.33
CA ALA A 121 24.83 5.07 -2.51
C ALA A 121 25.93 4.09 -2.94
N THR A 122 25.59 2.83 -3.20
CA THR A 122 26.51 1.80 -3.67
C THR A 122 27.07 2.14 -5.05
N SER A 123 26.25 2.60 -5.99
CA SER A 123 26.69 2.95 -7.35
C SER A 123 27.59 4.20 -7.38
N ARG A 124 27.53 5.08 -6.39
CA ARG A 124 28.42 6.23 -6.26
C ARG A 124 29.82 5.87 -5.77
N ILE A 125 29.99 4.75 -5.10
CA ILE A 125 31.27 4.27 -4.58
C ILE A 125 32.07 3.60 -5.69
N TYR A 126 31.39 2.98 -6.63
CA TYR A 126 31.96 2.28 -7.77
C TYR A 126 31.77 3.06 -9.08
#